data_44ae5e181c301f120227d14b28fddc95
#
_entry.id   44ae5e181c301f120227d14b28fddc95
#
_cell.length_a   1.000
_cell.length_b   1.000
_cell.length_c   1.000
_cell.angle_alpha   90.00
_cell.angle_beta   90.00
_cell.angle_gamma   90.00
#
_symmetry.space_group_name_H-M   'P 1'
#
loop_
_entity.id
_entity.type
_entity.pdbx_description
1 polymer ?
#
loop_
_entity_poly.entity_id
_entity_poly.type
_entity_poly.pdbx_seq_one_letter_code
_entity_poly.pdbx_strand_id
1 'polypeptide(L)'
;MKKNKLIPLLLAALLAVGAVASSCKKRDPGKDDSSGTTGGSEQTSGLYVADYLPDTTYNNSDFRILTLPDDYANMYTGFLADSSSADKVIAARYKRNSMIEEKYKIKFVEELAQSWEECSSMLESYAGSADDAYELNMLIQREAFVLAIDGYCVTTAKLKYNDLTQPWYVHDVNDMLRVNKIYYFAYSAECLNMFAQTNCVFYNIDKGKGISLEDPYSDVKNGTWTFDKMLTYAKAATRDLDNDGTITDNDSVGMNGRGDMVHPTLWIGAGYRTMDKNSDDYPIFTAAGDEKFIDFLTVLSDNVKTGVIFDTTKYPSQKWPSEE
;
A
#
# COMPACT_ATOMS: atom_id res chain seq x y z
N MET A 1 35.01 -12.55 -11.69
CA MET A 1 33.72 -12.07 -11.16
C MET A 1 32.62 -13.06 -11.57
N LYS A 2 32.19 -13.94 -10.69
CA LYS A 2 30.99 -14.77 -10.93
C LYS A 2 29.79 -13.89 -10.61
N LYS A 3 29.17 -13.30 -11.64
CA LYS A 3 27.90 -12.59 -11.46
C LYS A 3 26.89 -13.54 -10.81
N ASN A 4 26.38 -13.15 -9.67
CA ASN A 4 25.37 -13.90 -8.95
C ASN A 4 24.12 -14.09 -9.86
N LYS A 5 23.96 -15.31 -10.38
CA LYS A 5 22.78 -15.70 -11.16
C LYS A 5 21.54 -15.93 -10.25
N LEU A 6 21.74 -15.80 -8.94
CA LEU A 6 20.76 -16.07 -7.90
C LEU A 6 19.64 -15.02 -7.88
N ILE A 7 19.99 -13.73 -7.98
CA ILE A 7 19.09 -12.61 -7.78
C ILE A 7 17.84 -12.65 -8.67
N PRO A 8 17.95 -12.75 -10.02
CA PRO A 8 16.76 -12.66 -10.87
C PRO A 8 15.80 -13.84 -10.70
N LEU A 9 16.31 -15.01 -10.36
CA LEU A 9 15.48 -16.19 -10.18
C LEU A 9 14.68 -16.15 -8.88
N LEU A 10 15.33 -15.79 -7.78
CA LEU A 10 14.70 -15.77 -6.46
C LEU A 10 13.72 -14.62 -6.31
N LEU A 11 14.01 -13.47 -6.91
CA LEU A 11 13.06 -12.35 -6.92
C LEU A 11 11.76 -12.76 -7.62
N ALA A 12 11.84 -13.43 -8.78
CA ALA A 12 10.67 -13.92 -9.48
C ALA A 12 9.90 -14.99 -8.68
N ALA A 13 10.60 -15.89 -7.98
CA ALA A 13 9.97 -16.91 -7.14
C ALA A 13 9.25 -16.32 -5.93
N LEU A 14 9.84 -15.33 -5.25
CA LEU A 14 9.24 -14.63 -4.13
C LEU A 14 7.95 -13.92 -4.50
N LEU A 15 7.94 -13.27 -5.66
CA LEU A 15 6.78 -12.54 -6.17
C LEU A 15 5.67 -13.47 -6.67
N ALA A 16 6.01 -14.69 -7.13
CA ALA A 16 5.04 -15.66 -7.62
C ALA A 16 4.20 -16.34 -6.52
N VAL A 17 4.70 -16.40 -5.28
CA VAL A 17 4.02 -17.11 -4.17
C VAL A 17 2.85 -16.30 -3.56
N GLY A 18 2.82 -14.98 -3.75
CA GLY A 18 1.79 -14.10 -3.19
C GLY A 18 0.38 -14.24 -3.81
N ALA A 19 0.22 -14.94 -4.93
CA ALA A 19 -0.97 -14.88 -5.77
C ALA A 19 -2.13 -15.84 -5.42
N VAL A 20 -2.14 -16.50 -4.27
CA VAL A 20 -3.15 -17.55 -3.98
C VAL A 20 -4.46 -17.02 -3.39
N ALA A 21 -4.71 -15.70 -3.37
CA ALA A 21 -5.84 -15.12 -2.66
C ALA A 21 -6.84 -14.31 -3.51
N SER A 22 -6.88 -14.41 -4.83
CA SER A 22 -7.88 -13.64 -5.60
C SER A 22 -8.48 -14.43 -6.75
N SER A 23 -9.34 -15.39 -6.43
CA SER A 23 -10.38 -15.83 -7.35
C SER A 23 -11.66 -15.03 -7.08
N CYS A 24 -11.71 -13.78 -7.49
CA CYS A 24 -12.97 -13.08 -7.64
C CYS A 24 -13.63 -13.52 -8.94
N LYS A 25 -14.50 -14.51 -8.87
CA LYS A 25 -15.49 -14.78 -9.93
C LYS A 25 -16.30 -13.51 -10.15
N LYS A 26 -16.36 -13.01 -11.40
CA LYS A 26 -17.36 -12.03 -11.83
C LYS A 26 -18.74 -12.55 -11.43
N ARG A 27 -19.42 -11.85 -10.56
CA ARG A 27 -20.83 -12.10 -10.24
C ARG A 27 -21.66 -11.44 -11.32
N ASP A 28 -22.43 -12.24 -12.04
CA ASP A 28 -23.57 -11.74 -12.81
C ASP A 28 -24.65 -11.23 -11.83
N PRO A 29 -25.24 -10.07 -12.05
CA PRO A 29 -26.32 -9.56 -11.21
C PRO A 29 -27.63 -10.27 -11.60
N GLY A 30 -28.01 -11.27 -10.83
CA GLY A 30 -29.34 -11.88 -10.94
C GLY A 30 -29.39 -13.38 -10.71
N LYS A 31 -29.12 -13.81 -9.48
CA LYS A 31 -29.72 -15.01 -8.89
C LYS A 31 -29.41 -15.06 -7.39
N ASP A 32 -30.42 -14.87 -6.60
CA ASP A 32 -30.46 -15.28 -5.20
C ASP A 32 -30.51 -16.81 -5.16
N ASP A 33 -29.54 -17.39 -4.46
CA ASP A 33 -29.69 -18.74 -3.92
C ASP A 33 -29.08 -18.76 -2.50
N SER A 34 -30.00 -18.75 -1.55
CA SER A 34 -29.77 -19.07 -0.15
C SER A 34 -29.68 -20.57 0.02
N SER A 35 -28.50 -21.12 0.22
CA SER A 35 -28.34 -22.33 1.02
C SER A 35 -26.91 -22.46 1.50
N GLY A 36 -26.75 -22.36 2.82
CA GLY A 36 -25.48 -22.63 3.47
C GLY A 36 -25.13 -24.11 3.37
N THR A 37 -23.90 -24.36 3.02
CA THR A 37 -23.23 -25.62 3.35
C THR A 37 -21.79 -25.32 3.66
N THR A 38 -21.45 -25.38 4.93
CA THR A 38 -20.09 -25.47 5.44
C THR A 38 -19.46 -26.76 4.96
N GLY A 39 -18.58 -26.65 3.99
CA GLY A 39 -17.70 -27.71 3.54
C GLY A 39 -16.34 -27.10 3.27
N GLY A 40 -15.54 -26.90 4.32
CA GLY A 40 -14.12 -26.56 4.19
C GLY A 40 -13.39 -27.76 3.61
N SER A 41 -13.20 -27.81 2.30
CA SER A 41 -12.13 -28.61 1.73
C SER A 41 -10.83 -27.89 2.07
N GLU A 42 -9.99 -28.47 2.91
CA GLU A 42 -8.58 -28.13 3.02
C GLU A 42 -7.96 -28.33 1.62
N GLN A 43 -7.96 -27.26 0.84
CA GLN A 43 -7.05 -27.19 -0.29
C GLN A 43 -5.65 -27.08 0.31
N THR A 44 -4.92 -28.19 0.29
CA THR A 44 -3.46 -28.16 0.41
C THR A 44 -2.95 -27.29 -0.72
N SER A 45 -2.79 -25.98 -0.42
CA SER A 45 -2.19 -25.03 -1.34
C SER A 45 -0.71 -25.39 -1.46
N GLY A 46 -0.38 -26.20 -2.47
CA GLY A 46 1.00 -26.37 -2.89
C GLY A 46 1.60 -25.03 -3.28
N LEU A 47 2.92 -24.92 -3.20
CA LEU A 47 3.64 -23.75 -3.71
C LEU A 47 3.33 -23.61 -5.21
N TYR A 48 2.71 -22.49 -5.61
CA TYR A 48 2.61 -22.15 -7.03
C TYR A 48 3.98 -21.65 -7.49
N VAL A 49 4.52 -22.30 -8.49
CA VAL A 49 5.76 -21.89 -9.15
C VAL A 49 5.45 -21.67 -10.62
N ALA A 50 5.81 -20.52 -11.15
CA ALA A 50 5.59 -20.20 -12.54
C ALA A 50 6.43 -21.16 -13.42
N ASP A 51 5.81 -21.70 -14.47
CA ASP A 51 6.43 -22.72 -15.35
C ASP A 51 7.72 -22.25 -16.04
N TYR A 52 7.89 -20.93 -16.18
CA TYR A 52 9.10 -20.35 -16.79
C TYR A 52 10.30 -20.25 -15.84
N LEU A 53 10.12 -20.54 -14.55
CA LEU A 53 11.20 -20.52 -13.58
C LEU A 53 12.00 -21.83 -13.65
N PRO A 54 13.35 -21.77 -13.75
CA PRO A 54 14.17 -22.96 -13.83
C PRO A 54 14.16 -23.74 -12.49
N ASP A 55 14.25 -25.05 -12.60
CA ASP A 55 14.43 -25.93 -11.45
C ASP A 55 15.93 -25.98 -11.06
N THR A 56 16.34 -25.01 -10.28
CA THR A 56 17.73 -24.79 -9.86
C THR A 56 17.81 -24.70 -8.35
N THR A 57 18.87 -25.26 -7.75
CA THR A 57 19.14 -25.15 -6.31
C THR A 57 20.44 -24.41 -6.05
N TYR A 58 20.59 -23.83 -4.85
CA TYR A 58 21.66 -22.91 -4.49
C TYR A 58 22.49 -23.32 -3.28
N ASN A 59 22.53 -24.61 -2.96
CA ASN A 59 23.40 -25.21 -1.93
C ASN A 59 23.28 -24.56 -0.53
N ASN A 60 22.08 -24.20 -0.15
CA ASN A 60 21.75 -23.48 1.11
C ASN A 60 22.54 -22.17 1.29
N SER A 61 22.84 -21.48 0.18
CA SER A 61 23.43 -20.12 0.27
C SER A 61 22.45 -19.14 0.88
N ASP A 62 22.99 -18.17 1.57
CA ASP A 62 22.21 -17.07 2.14
C ASP A 62 21.62 -16.22 1.01
N PHE A 63 20.37 -15.80 1.21
CA PHE A 63 19.67 -14.78 0.43
C PHE A 63 19.33 -13.66 1.40
N ARG A 64 20.07 -12.55 1.28
CA ARG A 64 20.05 -11.45 2.25
C ARG A 64 19.05 -10.39 1.83
N ILE A 65 18.24 -9.97 2.78
CA ILE A 65 17.17 -9.02 2.58
C ILE A 65 17.35 -7.86 3.55
N LEU A 66 17.38 -6.63 3.04
CA LEU A 66 17.33 -5.43 3.87
C LEU A 66 15.92 -4.91 3.93
N THR A 67 15.40 -4.72 5.14
CA THR A 67 14.05 -4.22 5.40
C THR A 67 13.98 -3.54 6.78
N LEU A 68 12.77 -3.29 7.25
CA LEU A 68 12.49 -2.72 8.57
C LEU A 68 11.79 -3.75 9.47
N PRO A 69 11.81 -3.59 10.79
CA PRO A 69 11.04 -4.44 11.70
C PRO A 69 9.58 -4.52 11.29
N ASP A 70 8.93 -5.67 11.51
CA ASP A 70 7.57 -5.95 11.04
C ASP A 70 6.50 -5.04 11.68
N ASP A 71 6.82 -4.46 12.83
CA ASP A 71 5.97 -3.52 13.56
C ASP A 71 6.35 -2.04 13.34
N TYR A 72 7.32 -1.75 12.47
CA TYR A 72 7.75 -0.38 12.23
C TYR A 72 6.58 0.47 11.71
N ALA A 73 6.25 1.53 12.45
CA ALA A 73 5.13 2.41 12.17
C ALA A 73 3.77 1.68 11.97
N ASN A 74 3.56 0.56 12.66
CA ASN A 74 2.38 -0.31 12.53
C ASN A 74 2.15 -0.84 11.10
N MET A 75 3.23 -1.14 10.39
CA MET A 75 3.20 -1.67 9.03
C MET A 75 3.76 -3.09 8.95
N TYR A 76 3.34 -3.84 7.93
CA TYR A 76 3.92 -5.14 7.60
C TYR A 76 5.20 -4.93 6.77
N THR A 77 6.29 -4.57 7.42
CA THR A 77 7.57 -4.21 6.77
C THR A 77 8.60 -5.32 6.79
N GLY A 78 8.54 -6.23 7.75
CA GLY A 78 9.44 -7.36 7.84
C GLY A 78 9.20 -8.43 6.77
N PHE A 79 10.21 -9.24 6.49
CA PHE A 79 10.15 -10.33 5.53
C PHE A 79 10.12 -11.71 6.20
N LEU A 80 10.94 -11.93 7.22
CA LEU A 80 10.90 -13.15 8.02
C LEU A 80 9.64 -13.17 8.92
N ALA A 81 9.30 -14.32 9.41
CA ALA A 81 8.12 -14.54 10.21
C ALA A 81 8.31 -15.62 11.26
N ASP A 82 7.68 -15.47 12.42
CA ASP A 82 7.72 -16.44 13.49
C ASP A 82 6.80 -17.64 13.20
N SER A 83 7.34 -18.85 13.25
CA SER A 83 6.60 -20.10 13.07
C SER A 83 5.53 -20.35 14.14
N SER A 84 5.66 -19.72 15.31
CA SER A 84 4.75 -19.90 16.45
C SER A 84 3.61 -18.88 16.50
N SER A 85 3.58 -17.93 15.57
CA SER A 85 2.58 -16.85 15.56
C SER A 85 1.17 -17.38 15.36
N ALA A 86 0.24 -16.91 16.19
CA ALA A 86 -1.20 -17.14 16.03
C ALA A 86 -1.83 -16.26 14.94
N ASP A 87 -1.13 -15.23 14.46
CA ASP A 87 -1.56 -14.39 13.37
C ASP A 87 -1.51 -15.14 12.05
N LYS A 88 -2.62 -15.15 11.30
CA LYS A 88 -2.74 -15.89 10.05
C LYS A 88 -1.85 -15.35 8.93
N VAL A 89 -1.59 -14.05 8.92
CA VAL A 89 -0.73 -13.40 7.93
C VAL A 89 0.72 -13.79 8.18
N ILE A 90 1.17 -13.68 9.44
CA ILE A 90 2.51 -14.07 9.86
C ILE A 90 2.76 -15.56 9.60
N ALA A 91 1.80 -16.42 9.96
CA ALA A 91 1.88 -17.87 9.71
C ALA A 91 1.95 -18.20 8.21
N ALA A 92 1.20 -17.49 7.37
CA ALA A 92 1.25 -17.67 5.92
C ALA A 92 2.60 -17.21 5.34
N ARG A 93 3.15 -16.11 5.83
CA ARG A 93 4.48 -15.61 5.46
C ARG A 93 5.57 -16.64 5.82
N TYR A 94 5.55 -17.16 7.05
CA TYR A 94 6.47 -18.22 7.46
C TYR A 94 6.38 -19.44 6.53
N LYS A 95 5.17 -19.94 6.28
CA LYS A 95 4.95 -21.08 5.39
C LYS A 95 5.49 -20.85 3.98
N ARG A 96 5.22 -19.68 3.40
CA ARG A 96 5.75 -19.28 2.09
C ARG A 96 7.28 -19.30 2.07
N ASN A 97 7.91 -18.65 3.05
CA ASN A 97 9.37 -18.58 3.14
C ASN A 97 9.98 -19.98 3.22
N SER A 98 9.48 -20.82 4.12
CA SER A 98 9.96 -22.19 4.27
C SER A 98 9.85 -23.02 3.00
N MET A 99 8.75 -22.88 2.25
CA MET A 99 8.57 -23.59 0.97
C MET A 99 9.58 -23.13 -0.09
N ILE A 100 9.91 -21.85 -0.12
CA ILE A 100 10.91 -21.29 -1.04
C ILE A 100 12.31 -21.75 -0.67
N GLU A 101 12.66 -21.69 0.61
CA GLU A 101 13.95 -22.16 1.12
C GLU A 101 14.16 -23.65 0.80
N GLU A 102 13.14 -24.46 1.02
CA GLU A 102 13.20 -25.90 0.72
C GLU A 102 13.36 -26.17 -0.77
N LYS A 103 12.56 -25.47 -1.61
CA LYS A 103 12.57 -25.68 -3.06
C LYS A 103 13.91 -25.29 -3.68
N TYR A 104 14.40 -24.12 -3.36
CA TYR A 104 15.60 -23.56 -4.01
C TYR A 104 16.89 -23.83 -3.24
N LYS A 105 16.79 -24.46 -2.06
CA LYS A 105 17.93 -24.70 -1.16
C LYS A 105 18.72 -23.40 -0.92
N ILE A 106 18.00 -22.39 -0.44
CA ILE A 106 18.52 -21.13 0.07
C ILE A 106 18.18 -20.99 1.54
N LYS A 107 18.76 -19.99 2.20
CA LYS A 107 18.38 -19.54 3.52
C LYS A 107 18.12 -18.04 3.48
N PHE A 108 16.93 -17.61 3.88
CA PHE A 108 16.65 -16.19 4.02
C PHE A 108 17.36 -15.63 5.27
N VAL A 109 18.04 -14.51 5.07
CA VAL A 109 18.72 -13.76 6.13
C VAL A 109 18.24 -12.32 6.04
N GLU A 110 17.61 -11.83 7.09
CA GLU A 110 17.07 -10.49 7.14
C GLU A 110 17.97 -9.59 7.98
N GLU A 111 18.30 -8.42 7.46
CA GLU A 111 18.91 -7.32 8.19
C GLU A 111 17.89 -6.20 8.33
N LEU A 112 17.73 -5.70 9.55
CA LEU A 112 16.72 -4.72 9.91
C LEU A 112 17.38 -3.36 10.12
N ALA A 113 17.04 -2.39 9.26
CA ALA A 113 17.36 -0.99 9.51
C ALA A 113 16.41 -0.42 10.58
N GLN A 114 16.82 0.63 11.28
CA GLN A 114 16.03 1.27 12.34
C GLN A 114 15.06 2.33 11.81
N SER A 115 15.30 2.84 10.60
CA SER A 115 14.43 3.82 9.95
C SER A 115 14.47 3.70 8.42
N TRP A 116 13.54 4.37 7.76
CA TRP A 116 13.50 4.46 6.30
C TRP A 116 14.80 5.07 5.74
N GLU A 117 15.27 6.14 6.39
CA GLU A 117 16.45 6.88 6.00
C GLU A 117 17.73 6.06 6.21
N GLU A 118 17.79 5.27 7.27
CA GLU A 118 18.92 4.36 7.50
C GLU A 118 18.96 3.27 6.43
N CYS A 119 17.80 2.71 6.06
CA CYS A 119 17.69 1.72 4.99
C CYS A 119 18.27 2.25 3.67
N SER A 120 17.92 3.49 3.29
CA SER A 120 18.48 4.15 2.10
C SER A 120 19.99 4.38 2.22
N SER A 121 20.45 4.90 3.36
CA SER A 121 21.88 5.19 3.60
C SER A 121 22.74 3.93 3.56
N MET A 122 22.22 2.82 4.07
CA MET A 122 22.89 1.51 3.98
C MET A 122 23.04 1.09 2.51
N LEU A 123 21.99 1.20 1.71
CA LEU A 123 22.03 0.84 0.28
C LEU A 123 22.98 1.71 -0.52
N GLU A 124 22.99 3.03 -0.28
CA GLU A 124 23.95 3.95 -0.91
C GLU A 124 25.39 3.58 -0.57
N SER A 125 25.66 3.26 0.69
CA SER A 125 26.98 2.85 1.15
C SER A 125 27.43 1.56 0.48
N TYR A 126 26.56 0.58 0.32
CA TYR A 126 26.89 -0.70 -0.33
C TYR A 126 26.97 -0.61 -1.84
N ALA A 127 26.17 0.25 -2.48
CA ALA A 127 26.23 0.43 -3.94
C ALA A 127 27.57 0.98 -4.40
N GLY A 128 28.26 1.76 -3.56
CA GLY A 128 29.62 2.25 -3.82
C GLY A 128 30.72 1.24 -3.52
N SER A 129 30.41 0.14 -2.84
CA SER A 129 31.35 -0.94 -2.52
C SER A 129 31.27 -2.08 -3.55
N ALA A 130 32.33 -2.90 -3.62
CA ALA A 130 32.32 -4.09 -4.46
C ALA A 130 31.58 -5.27 -3.81
N ASP A 131 30.95 -5.05 -2.66
CA ASP A 131 30.30 -6.07 -1.86
C ASP A 131 28.84 -6.25 -2.32
N ASP A 132 28.46 -7.47 -2.65
CA ASP A 132 27.08 -7.89 -2.87
C ASP A 132 26.40 -8.09 -1.50
N ALA A 133 26.01 -7.00 -0.83
CA ALA A 133 25.51 -7.07 0.55
C ALA A 133 24.11 -7.66 0.62
N TYR A 134 23.22 -7.27 -0.28
CA TYR A 134 21.82 -7.70 -0.29
C TYR A 134 21.35 -8.13 -1.69
N GLU A 135 20.57 -9.21 -1.72
CA GLU A 135 19.90 -9.69 -2.93
C GLU A 135 18.55 -9.01 -3.16
N LEU A 136 17.90 -8.55 -2.06
CA LEU A 136 16.60 -7.90 -2.11
C LEU A 136 16.53 -6.77 -1.07
N ASN A 137 15.87 -5.67 -1.43
CA ASN A 137 15.58 -4.58 -0.52
C ASN A 137 14.08 -4.27 -0.56
N MET A 138 13.48 -4.10 0.62
CA MET A 138 12.09 -3.69 0.76
C MET A 138 12.05 -2.27 1.32
N LEU A 139 11.76 -1.31 0.46
CA LEU A 139 11.79 0.12 0.76
C LEU A 139 10.41 0.75 0.64
N ILE A 140 10.21 1.88 1.29
CA ILE A 140 9.08 2.72 0.94
C ILE A 140 9.33 3.39 -0.42
N GLN A 141 8.23 3.70 -1.12
CA GLN A 141 8.28 4.25 -2.46
C GLN A 141 9.13 5.52 -2.57
N ARG A 142 9.06 6.42 -1.59
CA ARG A 142 9.84 7.67 -1.58
C ARG A 142 11.33 7.41 -1.70
N GLU A 143 11.86 6.52 -0.85
CA GLU A 143 13.27 6.17 -0.84
C GLU A 143 13.68 5.38 -2.08
N ALA A 144 12.82 4.48 -2.55
CA ALA A 144 13.06 3.73 -3.77
C ALA A 144 13.21 4.66 -5.01
N PHE A 145 12.45 5.75 -5.08
CA PHE A 145 12.60 6.73 -6.14
C PHE A 145 13.92 7.49 -6.07
N VAL A 146 14.35 7.92 -4.88
CA VAL A 146 15.65 8.60 -4.71
C VAL A 146 16.78 7.69 -5.18
N LEU A 147 16.82 6.45 -4.72
CA LEU A 147 17.84 5.47 -5.12
C LEU A 147 17.80 5.15 -6.63
N ALA A 148 16.62 5.16 -7.25
CA ALA A 148 16.47 4.95 -8.68
C ALA A 148 17.04 6.13 -9.50
N ILE A 149 16.78 7.38 -9.06
CA ILE A 149 17.30 8.59 -9.68
C ILE A 149 18.83 8.63 -9.59
N ASP A 150 19.39 8.22 -8.47
CA ASP A 150 20.83 8.19 -8.23
C ASP A 150 21.53 6.98 -8.88
N GLY A 151 20.76 6.12 -9.55
CA GLY A 151 21.29 5.00 -10.33
C GLY A 151 21.64 3.75 -9.52
N TYR A 152 21.20 3.65 -8.27
CA TYR A 152 21.45 2.50 -7.40
C TYR A 152 20.50 1.33 -7.64
N CYS A 153 19.40 1.52 -8.38
CA CYS A 153 18.46 0.46 -8.66
C CYS A 153 18.75 -0.25 -9.98
N VAL A 154 18.65 -1.58 -9.98
CA VAL A 154 18.66 -2.39 -11.19
C VAL A 154 17.27 -2.39 -11.82
N THR A 155 17.20 -2.06 -13.12
CA THR A 155 15.90 -2.10 -13.82
C THR A 155 15.39 -3.54 -13.93
N THR A 156 14.07 -3.71 -13.83
CA THR A 156 13.42 -5.03 -13.90
C THR A 156 13.68 -5.74 -15.25
N ALA A 157 13.87 -4.99 -16.34
CA ALA A 157 14.23 -5.53 -17.67
C ALA A 157 15.57 -6.30 -17.67
N LYS A 158 16.44 -6.06 -16.71
CA LYS A 158 17.69 -6.82 -16.53
C LYS A 158 17.52 -8.10 -15.75
N LEU A 159 16.35 -8.32 -15.14
CA LEU A 159 16.03 -9.49 -14.32
C LEU A 159 15.32 -10.53 -15.18
N LYS A 160 16.05 -11.50 -15.68
CA LYS A 160 15.61 -12.47 -16.70
C LYS A 160 14.28 -13.17 -16.43
N TYR A 161 13.97 -13.40 -15.16
CA TYR A 161 12.80 -14.17 -14.74
C TYR A 161 11.74 -13.30 -14.04
N ASN A 162 11.84 -11.99 -14.15
CA ASN A 162 10.90 -11.05 -13.58
C ASN A 162 9.92 -10.57 -14.65
N ASP A 163 8.80 -11.26 -14.77
CA ASP A 163 7.73 -10.93 -15.71
C ASP A 163 6.62 -10.15 -15.00
N LEU A 164 6.62 -8.81 -15.15
CA LEU A 164 5.66 -7.90 -14.51
C LEU A 164 4.24 -8.01 -15.08
N THR A 165 4.00 -8.83 -16.12
CA THR A 165 2.65 -9.08 -16.66
C THR A 165 1.89 -10.14 -15.86
N GLN A 166 2.56 -10.81 -14.95
CA GLN A 166 1.96 -11.86 -14.14
C GLN A 166 0.91 -11.33 -13.15
N PRO A 167 -0.13 -12.11 -12.82
CA PRO A 167 -1.29 -11.63 -12.05
C PRO A 167 -1.02 -11.29 -10.58
N TRP A 168 0.14 -11.65 -10.05
CA TRP A 168 0.55 -11.26 -8.69
C TRP A 168 1.19 -9.89 -8.60
N TYR A 169 1.45 -9.21 -9.72
CA TYR A 169 1.89 -7.83 -9.76
C TYR A 169 0.69 -6.87 -9.78
N VAL A 170 0.87 -5.72 -9.17
CA VAL A 170 -0.13 -4.65 -9.15
C VAL A 170 0.11 -3.75 -10.36
N HIS A 171 -0.47 -4.13 -11.49
CA HIS A 171 -0.15 -3.56 -12.80
C HIS A 171 -0.37 -2.04 -12.84
N ASP A 172 -1.54 -1.55 -12.38
CA ASP A 172 -1.86 -0.13 -12.42
C ASP A 172 -0.85 0.72 -11.63
N VAL A 173 -0.42 0.24 -10.45
CA VAL A 173 0.58 0.93 -9.62
C VAL A 173 1.94 0.88 -10.30
N ASN A 174 2.37 -0.27 -10.78
CA ASN A 174 3.66 -0.42 -11.45
C ASN A 174 3.72 0.46 -12.70
N ASP A 175 2.64 0.51 -13.48
CA ASP A 175 2.55 1.35 -14.68
C ASP A 175 2.56 2.85 -14.35
N MET A 176 1.94 3.26 -13.26
CA MET A 176 2.01 4.64 -12.79
C MET A 176 3.42 5.06 -12.36
N LEU A 177 4.17 4.15 -11.76
CA LEU A 177 5.48 4.43 -11.17
C LEU A 177 6.66 4.25 -12.14
N ARG A 178 6.47 3.59 -13.28
CA ARG A 178 7.53 3.50 -14.30
C ARG A 178 7.82 4.88 -14.88
N VAL A 179 9.06 5.09 -15.35
CA VAL A 179 9.48 6.31 -16.02
C VAL A 179 10.17 5.92 -17.32
N ASN A 180 9.81 6.56 -18.43
CA ASN A 180 10.37 6.25 -19.77
C ASN A 180 10.28 4.75 -20.08
N LYS A 181 9.17 4.12 -19.76
CA LYS A 181 8.91 2.67 -19.94
C LYS A 181 9.84 1.75 -19.15
N ILE A 182 10.55 2.29 -18.15
CA ILE A 182 11.48 1.55 -17.31
C ILE A 182 10.87 1.37 -15.91
N TYR A 183 10.87 0.14 -15.42
CA TYR A 183 10.48 -0.21 -14.06
C TYR A 183 11.74 -0.39 -13.21
N TYR A 184 11.89 0.39 -12.16
CA TYR A 184 13.03 0.33 -11.24
C TYR A 184 12.74 -0.48 -9.99
N PHE A 185 11.49 -0.59 -9.63
CA PHE A 185 10.98 -1.40 -8.53
C PHE A 185 9.61 -1.96 -8.92
N ALA A 186 9.04 -2.84 -8.09
CA ALA A 186 7.77 -3.47 -8.40
C ALA A 186 6.90 -3.63 -7.15
N TYR A 187 5.62 -3.33 -7.31
CA TYR A 187 4.58 -3.69 -6.35
C TYR A 187 3.97 -5.03 -6.73
N SER A 188 3.83 -5.89 -5.73
CA SER A 188 3.26 -7.22 -5.91
C SER A 188 2.35 -7.58 -4.72
N ALA A 189 1.76 -8.76 -4.76
CA ALA A 189 0.98 -9.31 -3.65
C ALA A 189 1.79 -9.50 -2.34
N GLU A 190 3.12 -9.43 -2.41
CA GLU A 190 3.99 -9.40 -1.21
C GLU A 190 3.91 -8.08 -0.46
N CYS A 191 3.58 -6.99 -1.14
CA CYS A 191 3.49 -5.65 -0.54
C CYS A 191 2.21 -5.52 0.30
N LEU A 192 2.16 -6.17 1.46
CA LEU A 192 0.97 -6.21 2.33
C LEU A 192 0.53 -4.83 2.80
N ASN A 193 1.46 -3.89 2.89
CA ASN A 193 1.17 -2.50 3.26
C ASN A 193 0.18 -1.80 2.32
N MET A 194 0.05 -2.24 1.08
CA MET A 194 -0.98 -1.71 0.18
C MET A 194 -2.39 -1.93 0.73
N PHE A 195 -2.60 -3.02 1.48
CA PHE A 195 -3.89 -3.32 2.13
C PHE A 195 -3.97 -2.67 3.50
N ALA A 196 -2.90 -2.76 4.31
CA ALA A 196 -2.85 -2.20 5.65
C ALA A 196 -2.92 -0.66 5.69
N GLN A 197 -2.37 0.00 4.65
CA GLN A 197 -2.38 1.46 4.50
C GLN A 197 -3.51 1.97 3.60
N THR A 198 -4.54 1.17 3.36
CA THR A 198 -5.71 1.59 2.60
C THR A 198 -6.45 2.71 3.33
N ASN A 199 -6.56 3.87 2.69
CA ASN A 199 -7.32 4.98 3.24
C ASN A 199 -8.81 4.66 3.23
N CYS A 200 -9.50 4.90 4.34
CA CYS A 200 -10.94 4.70 4.46
C CYS A 200 -11.57 5.77 5.35
N VAL A 201 -12.87 5.94 5.22
CA VAL A 201 -13.66 6.82 6.08
C VAL A 201 -14.35 6.00 7.15
N PHE A 202 -14.04 6.27 8.42
CA PHE A 202 -14.76 5.72 9.55
C PHE A 202 -16.00 6.56 9.84
N TYR A 203 -17.14 5.91 10.04
CA TYR A 203 -18.40 6.55 10.36
C TYR A 203 -18.84 6.22 11.78
N ASN A 204 -19.04 7.27 12.59
CA ASN A 204 -19.59 7.11 13.93
C ASN A 204 -21.11 6.92 13.84
N ILE A 205 -21.55 5.67 13.95
CA ILE A 205 -22.95 5.26 13.79
C ILE A 205 -23.87 5.92 14.83
N ASP A 206 -23.42 6.01 16.08
CA ASP A 206 -24.25 6.53 17.17
C ASP A 206 -24.41 8.05 17.05
N LYS A 207 -23.34 8.76 16.71
CA LYS A 207 -23.42 10.20 16.43
C LYS A 207 -24.31 10.48 15.22
N GLY A 208 -24.19 9.70 14.16
CA GLY A 208 -25.03 9.84 12.97
C GLY A 208 -26.52 9.64 13.30
N LYS A 209 -26.87 8.59 14.04
CA LYS A 209 -28.24 8.35 14.52
C LYS A 209 -28.77 9.50 15.39
N GLY A 210 -27.91 10.00 16.30
CA GLY A 210 -28.25 11.11 17.19
C GLY A 210 -28.63 12.41 16.51
N ILE A 211 -28.16 12.62 15.27
CA ILE A 211 -28.47 13.79 14.43
C ILE A 211 -29.31 13.43 13.20
N SER A 212 -29.90 12.25 13.18
CA SER A 212 -30.82 11.75 12.14
C SER A 212 -30.21 11.72 10.73
N LEU A 213 -28.90 11.42 10.61
CA LEU A 213 -28.29 11.14 9.32
C LEU A 213 -28.71 9.77 8.79
N GLU A 214 -28.86 9.69 7.48
CA GLU A 214 -29.07 8.43 6.81
C GLU A 214 -27.85 7.51 6.94
N ASP A 215 -28.04 6.22 6.66
CA ASP A 215 -26.97 5.24 6.66
C ASP A 215 -26.05 5.41 5.42
N PRO A 216 -24.78 5.82 5.58
CA PRO A 216 -23.88 6.03 4.45
C PRO A 216 -23.57 4.74 3.69
N TYR A 217 -23.73 3.57 4.31
CA TYR A 217 -23.52 2.28 3.63
C TYR A 217 -24.55 2.04 2.52
N SER A 218 -25.76 2.58 2.66
CA SER A 218 -26.77 2.55 1.61
C SER A 218 -26.35 3.40 0.41
N ASP A 219 -25.81 4.59 0.65
CA ASP A 219 -25.29 5.45 -0.41
C ASP A 219 -24.13 4.80 -1.17
N VAL A 220 -23.19 4.16 -0.45
CA VAL A 220 -22.08 3.42 -1.06
C VAL A 220 -22.58 2.27 -1.93
N LYS A 221 -23.52 1.46 -1.43
CA LYS A 221 -24.08 0.32 -2.18
C LYS A 221 -24.83 0.74 -3.45
N ASN A 222 -25.50 1.89 -3.38
CA ASN A 222 -26.30 2.43 -4.49
C ASN A 222 -25.47 3.29 -5.47
N GLY A 223 -24.17 3.50 -5.19
CA GLY A 223 -23.30 4.36 -6.01
C GLY A 223 -23.64 5.86 -5.91
N THR A 224 -24.32 6.28 -4.85
CA THR A 224 -24.71 7.69 -4.59
C THR A 224 -23.80 8.37 -3.57
N TRP A 225 -22.81 7.67 -3.03
CA TRP A 225 -21.79 8.24 -2.17
C TRP A 225 -20.80 9.07 -2.97
N THR A 226 -20.84 10.37 -2.80
CA THR A 226 -20.00 11.36 -3.49
C THR A 226 -19.30 12.25 -2.46
N PHE A 227 -18.33 13.03 -2.91
CA PHE A 227 -17.68 14.05 -2.07
C PHE A 227 -18.70 15.05 -1.50
N ASP A 228 -19.65 15.51 -2.30
CA ASP A 228 -20.71 16.43 -1.86
C ASP A 228 -21.62 15.79 -0.81
N LYS A 229 -21.95 14.50 -0.96
CA LYS A 229 -22.76 13.77 0.03
C LYS A 229 -21.99 13.65 1.35
N MET A 230 -20.70 13.34 1.28
CA MET A 230 -19.80 13.30 2.45
C MET A 230 -19.74 14.66 3.15
N LEU A 231 -19.57 15.75 2.39
CA LEU A 231 -19.60 17.12 2.95
C LEU A 231 -20.94 17.46 3.60
N THR A 232 -22.06 16.98 3.03
CA THR A 232 -23.38 17.17 3.63
C THR A 232 -23.45 16.54 5.03
N TYR A 233 -22.92 15.33 5.16
CA TYR A 233 -22.84 14.63 6.46
C TYR A 233 -21.91 15.34 7.44
N ALA A 234 -20.75 15.76 6.96
CA ALA A 234 -19.77 16.48 7.77
C ALA A 234 -20.36 17.81 8.29
N LYS A 235 -21.00 18.60 7.43
CA LYS A 235 -21.67 19.86 7.80
C LYS A 235 -22.76 19.67 8.84
N ALA A 236 -23.59 18.63 8.70
CA ALA A 236 -24.65 18.33 9.65
C ALA A 236 -24.11 17.93 11.05
N ALA A 237 -22.89 17.38 11.10
CA ALA A 237 -22.25 16.96 12.35
C ALA A 237 -21.36 18.05 12.98
N THR A 238 -21.01 19.10 12.22
CA THR A 238 -20.18 20.23 12.72
C THR A 238 -21.01 21.18 13.56
N ARG A 239 -20.60 21.48 14.77
CA ARG A 239 -21.26 22.42 15.67
C ARG A 239 -20.24 23.15 16.55
N ASP A 240 -20.35 24.45 16.61
CA ASP A 240 -19.69 25.30 17.57
C ASP A 240 -20.47 25.16 18.91
N LEU A 241 -19.84 24.56 19.91
CA LEU A 241 -20.48 24.25 21.19
C LEU A 241 -20.35 25.37 22.22
N ASP A 242 -19.31 26.17 22.14
CA ASP A 242 -19.07 27.31 23.03
C ASP A 242 -19.51 28.65 22.43
N ASN A 243 -19.92 28.66 21.16
CA ASN A 243 -20.42 29.81 20.41
C ASN A 243 -19.39 30.96 20.26
N ASP A 244 -18.11 30.59 20.11
CA ASP A 244 -17.03 31.57 19.89
C ASP A 244 -16.85 31.93 18.39
N GLY A 245 -17.52 31.22 17.50
CA GLY A 245 -17.48 31.43 16.05
C GLY A 245 -16.36 30.64 15.35
N THR A 246 -15.62 29.82 16.08
CA THR A 246 -14.48 29.04 15.56
C THR A 246 -14.66 27.56 15.90
N ILE A 247 -14.47 26.66 14.95
CA ILE A 247 -14.48 25.23 15.24
C ILE A 247 -13.09 24.79 15.70
N THR A 248 -13.02 24.27 16.91
CA THR A 248 -11.82 23.77 17.59
C THR A 248 -11.95 22.30 17.98
N ASP A 249 -10.96 21.76 18.68
CA ASP A 249 -10.99 20.40 19.25
C ASP A 249 -11.97 20.24 20.42
N ASN A 250 -12.51 21.34 20.99
CA ASN A 250 -13.56 21.31 21.99
C ASN A 250 -14.97 21.24 21.40
N ASP A 251 -15.09 21.32 20.09
CA ASP A 251 -16.36 21.38 19.38
C ASP A 251 -16.77 20.03 18.75
N SER A 252 -17.96 20.03 18.16
CA SER A 252 -18.37 18.88 17.36
C SER A 252 -17.86 19.03 15.95
N VAL A 253 -16.83 18.28 15.60
CA VAL A 253 -16.29 18.22 14.23
C VAL A 253 -16.99 17.19 13.38
N GLY A 254 -17.28 17.54 12.14
CA GLY A 254 -18.00 16.69 11.20
C GLY A 254 -17.13 15.61 10.57
N MET A 255 -15.93 15.99 10.15
CA MET A 255 -14.91 15.09 9.62
C MET A 255 -13.55 15.55 10.15
N ASN A 256 -12.70 14.62 10.50
CA ASN A 256 -11.34 14.95 10.95
C ASN A 256 -10.30 14.01 10.34
N GLY A 257 -9.05 14.45 10.39
CA GLY A 257 -7.87 13.66 10.05
C GLY A 257 -6.65 14.57 9.88
N ARG A 258 -5.49 13.95 9.69
CA ARG A 258 -4.27 14.70 9.38
C ARG A 258 -4.38 15.33 8.01
N GLY A 259 -4.19 16.66 7.92
CA GLY A 259 -4.35 17.42 6.69
C GLY A 259 -3.41 16.97 5.58
N ASP A 260 -2.17 16.61 5.92
CA ASP A 260 -1.17 16.11 4.99
C ASP A 260 -1.55 14.75 4.33
N MET A 261 -2.45 13.98 4.96
CA MET A 261 -2.95 12.70 4.44
C MET A 261 -4.38 12.79 3.92
N VAL A 262 -5.28 13.45 4.66
CA VAL A 262 -6.70 13.51 4.31
C VAL A 262 -6.94 14.28 3.01
N HIS A 263 -6.29 15.43 2.83
CA HIS A 263 -6.52 16.24 1.63
C HIS A 263 -6.13 15.50 0.35
N PRO A 264 -4.92 14.90 0.23
CA PRO A 264 -4.59 14.07 -0.93
C PRO A 264 -5.56 12.90 -1.14
N THR A 265 -5.94 12.21 -0.07
CA THR A 265 -6.90 11.10 -0.15
C THR A 265 -8.24 11.54 -0.73
N LEU A 266 -8.74 12.71 -0.36
CA LEU A 266 -10.02 13.23 -0.84
C LEU A 266 -9.98 13.56 -2.33
N TRP A 267 -8.96 14.25 -2.84
CA TRP A 267 -8.92 14.55 -4.27
C TRP A 267 -8.59 13.33 -5.12
N ILE A 268 -7.75 12.39 -4.64
CA ILE A 268 -7.50 11.13 -5.33
C ILE A 268 -8.80 10.29 -5.38
N GLY A 269 -9.53 10.21 -4.25
CA GLY A 269 -10.80 9.52 -4.17
C GLY A 269 -11.90 10.13 -5.06
N ALA A 270 -11.84 11.43 -5.33
CA ALA A 270 -12.69 12.14 -6.28
C ALA A 270 -12.24 11.98 -7.75
N GLY A 271 -11.14 11.27 -8.00
CA GLY A 271 -10.62 10.98 -9.34
C GLY A 271 -9.64 12.01 -9.89
N TYR A 272 -9.20 12.98 -9.08
CA TYR A 272 -8.22 13.98 -9.51
C TYR A 272 -6.79 13.49 -9.31
N ARG A 273 -5.91 13.96 -10.18
CA ARG A 273 -4.47 13.65 -10.14
C ARG A 273 -3.67 14.95 -10.29
N THR A 274 -2.59 15.06 -9.55
CA THR A 274 -1.66 16.19 -9.67
C THR A 274 -0.69 16.02 -10.83
N MET A 275 -0.44 14.79 -11.20
CA MET A 275 0.51 14.41 -12.26
C MET A 275 -0.12 13.39 -13.19
N ASP A 276 0.31 13.42 -14.43
CA ASP A 276 0.02 12.42 -15.45
C ASP A 276 1.32 12.13 -16.22
N LYS A 277 1.24 11.39 -17.30
CA LYS A 277 2.39 11.07 -18.17
C LYS A 277 2.23 11.63 -19.57
N ASN A 278 3.33 12.07 -20.15
CA ASN A 278 3.35 12.43 -21.56
C ASN A 278 3.47 11.18 -22.47
N SER A 279 3.48 11.38 -23.79
CA SER A 279 3.61 10.31 -24.80
C SER A 279 4.88 9.47 -24.66
N ASP A 280 5.91 10.00 -24.05
CA ASP A 280 7.19 9.32 -23.84
C ASP A 280 7.30 8.67 -22.46
N ASP A 281 6.17 8.60 -21.71
CA ASP A 281 6.04 7.99 -20.40
C ASP A 281 6.83 8.73 -19.30
N TYR A 282 7.07 10.03 -19.47
CA TYR A 282 7.64 10.89 -18.43
C TYR A 282 6.53 11.57 -17.62
N PRO A 283 6.70 11.72 -16.31
CA PRO A 283 5.74 12.42 -15.47
C PRO A 283 5.66 13.91 -15.85
N ILE A 284 4.44 14.43 -15.93
CA ILE A 284 4.13 15.85 -16.15
C ILE A 284 3.16 16.33 -15.10
N PHE A 285 3.33 17.57 -14.63
CA PHE A 285 2.40 18.20 -13.70
C PHE A 285 1.20 18.75 -14.46
N THR A 286 -0.01 18.24 -14.14
CA THR A 286 -1.25 18.57 -14.86
C THR A 286 -2.24 19.38 -14.03
N ALA A 287 -2.08 19.40 -12.70
CA ALA A 287 -3.04 20.02 -11.78
C ALA A 287 -3.33 21.51 -12.07
N ALA A 288 -2.34 22.29 -12.49
CA ALA A 288 -2.50 23.72 -12.74
C ALA A 288 -3.39 24.07 -13.96
N GLY A 289 -3.57 23.12 -14.87
CA GLY A 289 -4.40 23.26 -16.07
C GLY A 289 -5.79 22.62 -15.95
N ASP A 290 -6.10 21.95 -14.85
CA ASP A 290 -7.39 21.30 -14.62
C ASP A 290 -8.33 22.21 -13.80
N GLU A 291 -9.20 22.96 -14.51
CA GLU A 291 -10.15 23.87 -13.87
C GLU A 291 -11.08 23.14 -12.88
N LYS A 292 -11.51 21.92 -13.18
CA LYS A 292 -12.38 21.14 -12.27
C LYS A 292 -11.65 20.73 -11.00
N PHE A 293 -10.37 20.43 -11.11
CA PHE A 293 -9.54 20.15 -9.94
C PHE A 293 -9.33 21.40 -9.09
N ILE A 294 -9.12 22.56 -9.73
CA ILE A 294 -8.99 23.85 -9.02
C ILE A 294 -10.30 24.17 -8.27
N ASP A 295 -11.46 23.99 -8.91
CA ASP A 295 -12.77 24.16 -8.28
C ASP A 295 -12.94 23.22 -7.08
N PHE A 296 -12.59 21.93 -7.24
CA PHE A 296 -12.61 20.97 -6.15
C PHE A 296 -11.71 21.39 -4.97
N LEU A 297 -10.48 21.84 -5.25
CA LEU A 297 -9.56 22.32 -4.22
C LEU A 297 -10.08 23.58 -3.52
N THR A 298 -10.81 24.43 -4.22
CA THR A 298 -11.46 25.60 -3.62
C THR A 298 -12.52 25.17 -2.62
N VAL A 299 -13.42 24.25 -3.02
CA VAL A 299 -14.44 23.70 -2.13
C VAL A 299 -13.80 22.99 -0.92
N LEU A 300 -12.75 22.19 -1.15
CA LEU A 300 -12.02 21.53 -0.08
C LEU A 300 -11.43 22.55 0.92
N SER A 301 -10.71 23.55 0.40
CA SER A 301 -10.10 24.62 1.20
C SER A 301 -11.12 25.37 2.05
N ASP A 302 -12.27 25.70 1.50
CA ASP A 302 -13.33 26.44 2.23
C ASP A 302 -13.93 25.58 3.35
N ASN A 303 -14.09 24.27 3.15
CA ASN A 303 -14.57 23.37 4.20
C ASN A 303 -13.50 23.11 5.29
N VAL A 304 -12.22 23.18 4.94
CA VAL A 304 -11.11 23.16 5.93
C VAL A 304 -11.09 24.45 6.75
N LYS A 305 -11.22 25.63 6.11
CA LYS A 305 -11.24 26.93 6.80
C LYS A 305 -12.39 27.07 7.79
N THR A 306 -13.54 26.49 7.45
CA THR A 306 -14.74 26.54 8.30
C THR A 306 -14.82 25.41 9.33
N GLY A 307 -13.80 24.54 9.41
CA GLY A 307 -13.74 23.45 10.38
C GLY A 307 -14.66 22.27 10.10
N VAL A 308 -15.36 22.27 8.95
CA VAL A 308 -16.17 21.10 8.50
C VAL A 308 -15.27 19.90 8.23
N ILE A 309 -14.11 20.13 7.62
CA ILE A 309 -13.00 19.19 7.54
C ILE A 309 -11.92 19.68 8.50
N PHE A 310 -11.82 19.03 9.64
CA PHE A 310 -10.94 19.44 10.73
C PHE A 310 -9.54 18.83 10.55
N ASP A 311 -8.55 19.70 10.44
CA ASP A 311 -7.15 19.31 10.32
C ASP A 311 -6.51 19.14 11.70
N THR A 312 -6.34 17.89 12.12
CA THR A 312 -5.80 17.55 13.44
C THR A 312 -4.33 17.93 13.60
N THR A 313 -3.58 18.22 12.52
CA THR A 313 -2.18 18.68 12.64
C THR A 313 -2.05 20.04 13.29
N LYS A 314 -3.12 20.83 13.28
CA LYS A 314 -3.18 22.15 13.92
C LYS A 314 -3.40 22.07 15.43
N TYR A 315 -3.78 20.91 15.95
CA TYR A 315 -4.14 20.69 17.34
C TYR A 315 -3.35 19.50 17.92
N PRO A 316 -2.06 19.71 18.22
CA PRO A 316 -1.15 18.64 18.65
C PRO A 316 -1.50 18.03 20.02
N SER A 317 -2.46 18.60 20.76
CA SER A 317 -2.97 18.04 22.02
C SER A 317 -3.85 16.79 21.83
N GLN A 318 -4.38 16.54 20.65
CA GLN A 318 -5.10 15.30 20.36
C GLN A 318 -4.12 14.17 20.15
N LYS A 319 -4.06 13.25 21.11
CA LYS A 319 -3.32 12.00 20.96
C LYS A 319 -3.96 11.14 19.88
N TRP A 320 -3.14 10.55 19.04
CA TRP A 320 -3.59 9.53 18.11
C TRP A 320 -4.01 8.27 18.85
N PRO A 321 -5.02 7.51 18.36
CA PRO A 321 -5.38 6.24 18.96
C PRO A 321 -4.25 5.21 19.06
N SER A 322 -3.16 5.41 18.33
CA SER A 322 -1.95 4.58 18.39
C SER A 322 -0.97 4.98 19.50
N GLU A 323 -1.25 6.05 20.26
CA GLU A 323 -0.39 6.53 21.35
C GLU A 323 -0.99 6.23 22.73
N GLU A 324 -2.15 5.56 22.80
CA GLU A 324 -2.74 4.96 23.99
C GLU A 324 -2.44 3.46 24.03
#